data_a51b99efd2dfafe12004083fe07bddab
#
_entry.id   a51b99efd2dfafe12004083fe07bddab
#
_cell.length_a   1.000
_cell.length_b   1.000
_cell.length_c   1.000
_cell.angle_alpha   90.00
_cell.angle_beta   90.00
_cell.angle_gamma   90.00
#
_symmetry.space_group_name_H-M   'P 1'
#
loop_
_entity.id
_entity.type
_entity.pdbx_description
1 polymer ?
#
loop_
_entity_poly.entity_id
_entity_poly.type
_entity_poly.pdbx_seq_one_letter_code
_entity_poly.pdbx_strand_id
1 'polypeptide(L)'
;MLSAGAKFCHRCGAVAGGARQTGRRETIAWIVAGAAVLIAVASLAFRLGSGRPTAPAMANAGNATTASPLATRAPDISQMTPRERFDRLFERVMRAAEGGDSTTVTQFSPMALGAYDMLDQFDADARYHAAMIHLVNGNMDAARALADTIQKETPNHLFGYLIRGEAADRANDLAALNTAYRAFLSSYDTELGADRIEYREHQRALDDFRTRARATIEK
;
A
#
# COMPACT_ATOMS: atom_id res chain seq x y z
N MET A 1 1.01 55.34 -24.45
CA MET A 1 -0.40 55.02 -24.68
C MET A 1 -0.51 53.53 -24.92
N LEU A 2 -1.33 52.80 -24.19
CA LEU A 2 -1.61 51.38 -24.42
C LEU A 2 -2.72 51.27 -25.46
N SER A 3 -2.55 50.38 -26.46
CA SER A 3 -3.62 50.15 -27.43
C SER A 3 -4.80 49.41 -26.79
N ALA A 4 -6.01 49.72 -27.24
CA ALA A 4 -7.22 49.09 -26.71
C ALA A 4 -7.15 47.56 -26.93
N GLY A 5 -7.21 46.78 -25.82
CA GLY A 5 -7.15 45.33 -25.83
C GLY A 5 -5.78 44.70 -25.54
N ALA A 6 -4.75 45.46 -25.22
CA ALA A 6 -3.44 44.91 -24.88
C ALA A 6 -3.46 44.22 -23.49
N LYS A 7 -3.13 42.94 -23.44
CA LYS A 7 -3.05 42.14 -22.21
C LYS A 7 -1.75 42.36 -21.41
N PHE A 8 -0.72 42.95 -22.02
CA PHE A 8 0.60 43.21 -21.42
C PHE A 8 1.19 44.52 -21.94
N CYS A 9 2.00 45.20 -21.12
CA CYS A 9 2.77 46.37 -21.52
C CYS A 9 4.00 45.91 -22.34
N HIS A 10 4.13 46.40 -23.58
CA HIS A 10 5.26 46.03 -24.48
C HIS A 10 6.62 46.55 -24.02
N ARG A 11 6.66 47.47 -23.03
CA ARG A 11 7.93 48.08 -22.56
C ARG A 11 8.45 47.46 -21.25
N CYS A 12 7.58 46.90 -20.40
CA CYS A 12 7.97 46.35 -19.09
C CYS A 12 7.33 44.99 -18.77
N GLY A 13 6.51 44.37 -19.65
CA GLY A 13 5.91 43.08 -19.47
C GLY A 13 4.79 42.99 -18.40
N ALA A 14 4.41 44.12 -17.78
CA ALA A 14 3.38 44.11 -16.76
C ALA A 14 1.98 43.87 -17.36
N VAL A 15 1.16 43.06 -16.68
CA VAL A 15 -0.23 42.72 -17.10
C VAL A 15 -1.11 43.98 -16.98
N ALA A 16 -1.77 44.33 -18.08
CA ALA A 16 -2.72 45.46 -18.12
C ALA A 16 -4.10 44.96 -17.71
N GLY A 17 -4.56 45.29 -16.50
CA GLY A 17 -5.89 44.91 -16.01
C GLY A 17 -5.85 43.93 -14.84
N GLY A 18 -5.24 44.32 -13.74
CA GLY A 18 -5.25 43.57 -12.49
C GLY A 18 -6.58 43.73 -11.75
N ALA A 19 -7.54 42.84 -11.98
CA ALA A 19 -8.62 42.64 -11.00
C ALA A 19 -8.00 41.98 -9.75
N ARG A 20 -8.09 42.65 -8.61
CA ARG A 20 -7.66 42.15 -7.30
C ARG A 20 -8.43 40.86 -6.98
N GLN A 21 -7.75 39.72 -7.00
CA GLN A 21 -8.26 38.49 -6.42
C GLN A 21 -8.17 38.53 -4.88
N THR A 22 -9.11 39.19 -4.25
CA THR A 22 -9.24 39.27 -2.77
C THR A 22 -10.07 38.08 -2.19
N GLY A 23 -10.77 37.29 -3.01
CA GLY A 23 -11.70 36.28 -2.53
C GLY A 23 -11.11 34.92 -2.09
N ARG A 24 -9.90 34.55 -2.55
CA ARG A 24 -9.38 33.19 -2.31
C ARG A 24 -8.64 33.02 -0.97
N ARG A 25 -8.10 34.12 -0.44
CA ARG A 25 -7.41 34.07 0.87
C ARG A 25 -8.38 34.14 2.05
N GLU A 26 -9.51 34.80 1.92
CA GLU A 26 -10.54 34.83 2.97
C GLU A 26 -11.27 33.48 3.12
N THR A 27 -11.61 32.82 2.01
CA THR A 27 -12.22 31.47 2.08
C THR A 27 -11.32 30.43 2.72
N ILE A 28 -10.00 30.48 2.48
CA ILE A 28 -9.04 29.54 3.11
C ILE A 28 -8.96 29.84 4.62
N ALA A 29 -8.96 31.09 5.04
CA ALA A 29 -8.92 31.44 6.47
C ALA A 29 -10.16 30.94 7.22
N TRP A 30 -11.35 30.99 6.64
CA TRP A 30 -12.58 30.44 7.23
C TRP A 30 -12.62 28.93 7.30
N ILE A 31 -12.04 28.21 6.30
CA ILE A 31 -11.93 26.74 6.32
C ILE A 31 -10.98 26.30 7.42
N VAL A 32 -9.84 26.96 7.61
CA VAL A 32 -8.88 26.65 8.66
C VAL A 32 -9.46 26.94 10.05
N ALA A 33 -10.16 28.06 10.22
CA ALA A 33 -10.82 28.40 11.48
C ALA A 33 -11.94 27.38 11.83
N GLY A 34 -12.74 26.94 10.85
CA GLY A 34 -13.79 25.95 11.04
C GLY A 34 -13.24 24.58 11.44
N ALA A 35 -12.14 24.13 10.83
CA ALA A 35 -11.47 22.86 11.18
C ALA A 35 -10.90 22.91 12.61
N ALA A 36 -10.33 24.02 13.05
CA ALA A 36 -9.80 24.16 14.41
C ALA A 36 -10.90 24.06 15.48
N VAL A 37 -12.08 24.63 15.23
CA VAL A 37 -13.24 24.56 16.14
C VAL A 37 -13.76 23.13 16.24
N LEU A 38 -13.85 22.39 15.11
CA LEU A 38 -14.29 20.98 15.12
C LEU A 38 -13.34 20.07 15.90
N ILE A 39 -12.02 20.27 15.76
CA ILE A 39 -11.02 19.52 16.52
C ILE A 39 -11.12 19.82 18.02
N ALA A 40 -11.35 21.09 18.41
CA ALA A 40 -11.51 21.48 19.80
C ALA A 40 -12.77 20.86 20.44
N VAL A 41 -13.90 20.83 19.72
CA VAL A 41 -15.15 20.22 20.18
C VAL A 41 -15.03 18.70 20.31
N ALA A 42 -14.38 18.05 19.34
CA ALA A 42 -14.13 16.61 19.39
C ALA A 42 -13.21 16.24 20.58
N SER A 43 -12.19 17.04 20.86
CA SER A 43 -11.27 16.84 21.98
C SER A 43 -11.95 17.03 23.35
N LEU A 44 -12.89 17.96 23.44
CA LEU A 44 -13.68 18.21 24.66
C LEU A 44 -14.68 17.08 24.92
N ALA A 45 -15.35 16.58 23.87
CA ALA A 45 -16.26 15.43 23.95
C ALA A 45 -15.52 14.15 24.38
N PHE A 46 -14.31 13.94 23.90
CA PHE A 46 -13.47 12.81 24.29
C PHE A 46 -13.01 12.90 25.76
N ARG A 47 -12.75 14.09 26.29
CA ARG A 47 -12.36 14.27 27.70
C ARG A 47 -13.54 14.15 28.66
N LEU A 48 -14.76 14.48 28.27
CA LEU A 48 -15.96 14.35 29.08
C LEU A 48 -16.54 12.93 29.06
N GLY A 49 -16.22 12.12 28.01
CA GLY A 49 -16.69 10.73 27.87
C GLY A 49 -15.78 9.67 28.51
N SER A 50 -14.55 10.00 28.89
CA SER A 50 -13.62 9.08 29.54
C SER A 50 -13.71 9.14 31.07
N GLY A 51 -14.84 8.67 31.61
CA GLY A 51 -14.99 8.35 33.02
C GLY A 51 -13.99 7.25 33.41
N ARG A 52 -13.03 7.56 34.28
CA ARG A 52 -12.12 6.58 34.89
C ARG A 52 -12.95 5.57 35.68
N PRO A 53 -12.84 4.26 35.44
CA PRO A 53 -13.27 3.28 36.42
C PRO A 53 -12.19 3.21 37.53
N THR A 54 -12.55 3.68 38.73
CA THR A 54 -11.85 3.37 40.00
C THR A 54 -11.93 1.87 40.26
N ALA A 55 -10.81 1.26 40.53
CA ALA A 55 -10.71 -0.13 40.95
C ALA A 55 -11.37 -0.33 42.32
N PRO A 56 -12.17 -1.36 42.54
CA PRO A 56 -12.43 -1.90 43.88
C PRO A 56 -11.60 -3.17 44.11
N ALA A 57 -11.18 -3.25 45.41
CA ALA A 57 -10.43 -4.32 45.98
C ALA A 57 -11.15 -5.69 45.94
N MET A 58 -10.34 -6.73 46.09
CA MET A 58 -10.64 -8.15 46.14
C MET A 58 -11.85 -8.50 47.04
N ALA A 59 -12.72 -9.35 46.52
CA ALA A 59 -13.46 -10.32 47.30
C ALA A 59 -13.78 -11.55 46.42
N ASN A 60 -13.62 -12.68 47.07
CA ASN A 60 -13.56 -14.06 46.62
C ASN A 60 -14.93 -14.65 46.25
N ALA A 61 -14.89 -15.68 45.40
CA ALA A 61 -15.80 -16.84 45.31
C ALA A 61 -17.12 -16.71 44.50
N GLY A 62 -17.28 -17.64 43.57
CA GLY A 62 -18.58 -18.16 43.14
C GLY A 62 -18.77 -18.32 41.64
N ASN A 63 -18.73 -19.55 41.16
CA ASN A 63 -19.18 -20.05 39.88
C ASN A 63 -20.35 -19.26 39.28
N ALA A 64 -20.19 -18.75 38.07
CA ALA A 64 -21.28 -18.65 37.09
C ALA A 64 -20.69 -18.66 35.68
N THR A 65 -20.92 -19.75 34.99
CA THR A 65 -20.75 -19.95 33.57
C THR A 65 -21.63 -18.97 32.84
N THR A 66 -21.06 -17.87 32.35
CA THR A 66 -21.69 -17.06 31.29
C THR A 66 -20.71 -16.99 30.12
N ALA A 67 -21.10 -17.64 29.02
CA ALA A 67 -20.40 -17.62 27.75
C ALA A 67 -20.17 -16.17 27.32
N SER A 68 -18.94 -15.68 27.42
CA SER A 68 -18.50 -14.48 26.70
C SER A 68 -18.58 -14.75 25.19
N PRO A 69 -19.11 -13.79 24.39
CA PRO A 69 -19.08 -13.92 22.96
C PRO A 69 -17.61 -13.97 22.50
N LEU A 70 -17.34 -14.91 21.62
CA LEU A 70 -16.09 -15.22 20.96
C LEU A 70 -15.18 -13.99 20.75
N ALA A 71 -14.36 -13.69 21.73
CA ALA A 71 -13.05 -13.10 21.43
C ALA A 71 -12.30 -14.22 20.71
N THR A 72 -12.21 -14.13 19.40
CA THR A 72 -11.37 -15.00 18.57
C THR A 72 -9.97 -14.88 19.15
N ARG A 73 -9.57 -15.84 19.97
CA ARG A 73 -8.22 -15.94 20.54
C ARG A 73 -7.28 -15.84 19.38
N ALA A 74 -6.45 -14.79 19.36
CA ALA A 74 -5.42 -14.67 18.34
C ALA A 74 -4.67 -16.01 18.28
N PRO A 75 -4.49 -16.59 17.08
CA PRO A 75 -3.83 -17.88 16.97
C PRO A 75 -2.45 -17.79 17.61
N ASP A 76 -2.08 -18.83 18.37
CA ASP A 76 -0.77 -18.90 19.00
C ASP A 76 0.30 -19.02 17.91
N ILE A 77 1.03 -17.93 17.67
CA ILE A 77 2.08 -17.84 16.65
C ILE A 77 3.42 -18.44 17.12
N SER A 78 3.52 -18.86 18.38
CA SER A 78 4.79 -19.38 18.95
C SER A 78 5.20 -20.72 18.37
N GLN A 79 4.23 -21.48 17.86
CA GLN A 79 4.44 -22.80 17.25
C GLN A 79 4.60 -22.76 15.72
N MET A 80 4.50 -21.56 15.10
CA MET A 80 4.62 -21.43 13.65
C MET A 80 6.07 -21.45 13.22
N THR A 81 6.34 -22.10 12.10
CA THR A 81 7.62 -21.99 11.39
C THR A 81 7.86 -20.54 10.96
N PRO A 82 9.11 -20.12 10.71
CA PRO A 82 9.40 -18.79 10.17
C PRO A 82 8.59 -18.49 8.90
N ARG A 83 8.45 -19.46 7.98
CA ARG A 83 7.68 -19.32 6.75
C ARG A 83 6.20 -19.07 7.01
N GLU A 84 5.54 -19.90 7.81
CA GLU A 84 4.13 -19.72 8.15
C GLU A 84 3.85 -18.38 8.83
N ARG A 85 4.77 -17.90 9.67
CA ARG A 85 4.67 -16.60 10.31
C ARG A 85 4.75 -15.47 9.31
N PHE A 86 5.70 -15.55 8.37
CA PHE A 86 5.85 -14.58 7.29
C PHE A 86 4.59 -14.53 6.42
N ASP A 87 4.12 -15.68 5.94
CA ASP A 87 2.95 -15.77 5.05
C ASP A 87 1.69 -15.20 5.71
N ARG A 88 1.45 -15.49 7.00
CA ARG A 88 0.32 -14.91 7.74
C ARG A 88 0.42 -13.39 7.91
N LEU A 89 1.61 -12.87 8.16
CA LEU A 89 1.82 -11.43 8.26
C LEU A 89 1.66 -10.76 6.90
N PHE A 90 2.16 -11.38 5.83
CA PHE A 90 1.93 -10.95 4.47
C PHE A 90 0.44 -10.85 4.13
N GLU A 91 -0.32 -11.94 4.34
CA GLU A 91 -1.77 -11.93 4.11
C GLU A 91 -2.49 -10.82 4.88
N ARG A 92 -2.07 -10.55 6.12
CA ARG A 92 -2.65 -9.49 6.93
C ARG A 92 -2.37 -8.12 6.34
N VAL A 93 -1.13 -7.86 5.91
CA VAL A 93 -0.73 -6.59 5.27
C VAL A 93 -1.51 -6.40 3.97
N MET A 94 -1.57 -7.43 3.11
CA MET A 94 -2.23 -7.32 1.82
C MET A 94 -3.74 -7.11 1.95
N ARG A 95 -4.40 -7.83 2.85
CA ARG A 95 -5.83 -7.64 3.14
C ARG A 95 -6.11 -6.24 3.68
N ALA A 96 -5.25 -5.70 4.53
CA ALA A 96 -5.36 -4.33 5.03
C ALA A 96 -5.18 -3.31 3.91
N ALA A 97 -4.20 -3.51 3.02
CA ALA A 97 -3.95 -2.66 1.87
C ALA A 97 -5.14 -2.64 0.89
N GLU A 98 -5.73 -3.81 0.59
CA GLU A 98 -6.94 -3.95 -0.23
C GLU A 98 -8.15 -3.24 0.40
N GLY A 99 -8.27 -3.29 1.73
CA GLY A 99 -9.32 -2.63 2.49
C GLY A 99 -9.07 -1.13 2.75
N GLY A 100 -7.93 -0.57 2.34
CA GLY A 100 -7.56 0.83 2.60
C GLY A 100 -7.17 1.12 4.05
N ASP A 101 -6.91 0.09 4.88
CA ASP A 101 -6.48 0.24 6.28
C ASP A 101 -4.96 0.49 6.36
N SER A 102 -4.59 1.74 6.13
CA SER A 102 -3.20 2.19 6.19
C SER A 102 -2.56 2.04 7.57
N THR A 103 -3.36 2.06 8.64
CA THR A 103 -2.88 1.88 10.02
C THR A 103 -2.35 0.46 10.20
N THR A 104 -3.13 -0.55 9.83
CA THR A 104 -2.71 -1.95 9.88
C THR A 104 -1.52 -2.21 8.94
N VAL A 105 -1.51 -1.65 7.73
CA VAL A 105 -0.35 -1.74 6.81
C VAL A 105 0.92 -1.23 7.49
N THR A 106 0.90 -0.01 8.03
CA THR A 106 2.07 0.61 8.68
C THR A 106 2.54 -0.19 9.90
N GLN A 107 1.61 -0.73 10.68
CA GLN A 107 1.94 -1.50 11.88
C GLN A 107 2.55 -2.87 11.55
N PHE A 108 1.99 -3.60 10.57
CA PHE A 108 2.34 -5.00 10.32
C PHE A 108 3.42 -5.21 9.26
N SER A 109 3.65 -4.23 8.36
CA SER A 109 4.70 -4.35 7.35
C SER A 109 6.11 -4.57 7.93
N PRO A 110 6.57 -3.82 8.95
CA PRO A 110 7.88 -4.08 9.55
C PRO A 110 7.97 -5.46 10.19
N MET A 111 6.86 -5.95 10.79
CA MET A 111 6.82 -7.29 11.38
C MET A 111 6.92 -8.39 10.31
N ALA A 112 6.24 -8.21 9.19
CA ALA A 112 6.27 -9.15 8.07
C ALA A 112 7.67 -9.18 7.42
N LEU A 113 8.28 -8.03 7.16
CA LEU A 113 9.64 -7.96 6.62
C LEU A 113 10.67 -8.52 7.59
N GLY A 114 10.52 -8.26 8.91
CA GLY A 114 11.37 -8.88 9.92
C GLY A 114 11.22 -10.42 9.98
N ALA A 115 10.01 -10.94 9.71
CA ALA A 115 9.79 -12.39 9.60
C ALA A 115 10.39 -12.94 8.29
N TYR A 116 10.35 -12.19 7.19
CA TYR A 116 11.04 -12.51 5.94
C TYR A 116 12.55 -12.65 6.17
N ASP A 117 13.18 -11.71 6.86
CA ASP A 117 14.61 -11.74 7.14
C ASP A 117 15.05 -12.96 8.01
N MET A 118 14.10 -13.61 8.68
CA MET A 118 14.33 -14.80 9.50
C MET A 118 14.11 -16.11 8.74
N LEU A 119 13.82 -16.07 7.44
CA LEU A 119 13.66 -17.28 6.65
C LEU A 119 15.00 -17.97 6.41
N ASP A 120 15.01 -19.31 6.51
CA ASP A 120 16.19 -20.12 6.20
C ASP A 120 16.47 -20.18 4.69
N GLN A 121 15.43 -20.00 3.86
CA GLN A 121 15.49 -20.04 2.40
C GLN A 121 14.61 -18.95 1.80
N PHE A 122 15.15 -18.30 0.77
CA PHE A 122 14.47 -17.24 0.03
C PHE A 122 14.13 -17.73 -1.37
N ASP A 123 12.99 -18.37 -1.54
CA ASP A 123 12.47 -18.74 -2.85
C ASP A 123 11.83 -17.54 -3.59
N ALA A 124 11.41 -17.77 -4.84
CA ALA A 124 10.79 -16.74 -5.66
C ALA A 124 9.48 -16.23 -5.06
N ASP A 125 8.74 -17.11 -4.39
CA ASP A 125 7.47 -16.78 -3.75
C ASP A 125 7.67 -15.88 -2.53
N ALA A 126 8.59 -16.23 -1.63
CA ALA A 126 8.90 -15.39 -0.47
C ALA A 126 9.40 -13.99 -0.90
N ARG A 127 10.24 -13.92 -1.95
CA ARG A 127 10.70 -12.63 -2.51
C ARG A 127 9.56 -11.83 -3.14
N TYR A 128 8.62 -12.51 -3.81
CA TYR A 128 7.43 -11.86 -4.36
C TYR A 128 6.57 -11.26 -3.25
N HIS A 129 6.28 -12.01 -2.19
CA HIS A 129 5.54 -11.52 -1.03
C HIS A 129 6.22 -10.31 -0.37
N ALA A 130 7.53 -10.37 -0.14
CA ALA A 130 8.28 -9.25 0.42
C ALA A 130 8.26 -8.02 -0.51
N ALA A 131 8.39 -8.22 -1.83
CA ALA A 131 8.29 -7.15 -2.81
C ALA A 131 6.91 -6.48 -2.79
N MET A 132 5.82 -7.24 -2.67
CA MET A 132 4.47 -6.69 -2.57
C MET A 132 4.28 -5.86 -1.30
N ILE A 133 4.87 -6.27 -0.16
CA ILE A 133 4.89 -5.46 1.07
C ILE A 133 5.65 -4.15 0.84
N HIS A 134 6.80 -4.19 0.17
CA HIS A 134 7.54 -2.97 -0.17
C HIS A 134 6.73 -2.04 -1.06
N LEU A 135 6.02 -2.57 -2.07
CA LEU A 135 5.18 -1.77 -2.97
C LEU A 135 4.03 -1.06 -2.24
N VAL A 136 3.34 -1.73 -1.32
CA VAL A 136 2.25 -1.08 -0.58
C VAL A 136 2.75 -0.01 0.41
N ASN A 137 4.01 -0.09 0.82
CA ASN A 137 4.69 0.93 1.63
C ASN A 137 5.40 2.01 0.82
N GLY A 138 5.32 2.00 -0.51
CA GLY A 138 5.94 3.00 -1.36
C GLY A 138 7.45 2.81 -1.60
N ASN A 139 8.02 1.65 -1.24
CA ASN A 139 9.44 1.35 -1.36
C ASN A 139 9.73 0.64 -2.70
N MET A 140 9.55 1.36 -3.83
CA MET A 140 9.68 0.80 -5.18
C MET A 140 11.06 0.21 -5.47
N ASP A 141 12.13 0.84 -4.97
CA ASP A 141 13.51 0.40 -5.22
C ASP A 141 13.81 -0.93 -4.52
N ALA A 142 13.33 -1.12 -3.29
CA ALA A 142 13.47 -2.39 -2.58
C ALA A 142 12.68 -3.51 -3.30
N ALA A 143 11.49 -3.22 -3.79
CA ALA A 143 10.72 -4.18 -4.57
C ALA A 143 11.44 -4.57 -5.88
N ARG A 144 12.01 -3.60 -6.61
CA ARG A 144 12.80 -3.86 -7.82
C ARG A 144 14.03 -4.71 -7.55
N ALA A 145 14.74 -4.47 -6.44
CA ALA A 145 15.90 -5.27 -6.06
C ALA A 145 15.54 -6.75 -5.83
N LEU A 146 14.37 -7.03 -5.25
CA LEU A 146 13.86 -8.40 -5.12
C LEU A 146 13.50 -9.01 -6.47
N ALA A 147 12.89 -8.23 -7.37
CA ALA A 147 12.61 -8.66 -8.74
C ALA A 147 13.89 -9.01 -9.51
N ASP A 148 14.95 -8.20 -9.35
CA ASP A 148 16.26 -8.43 -9.95
C ASP A 148 16.89 -9.73 -9.42
N THR A 149 16.74 -10.00 -8.12
CA THR A 149 17.22 -11.24 -7.51
C THR A 149 16.47 -12.46 -8.07
N ILE A 150 15.15 -12.40 -8.15
CA ILE A 150 14.34 -13.47 -8.75
C ILE A 150 14.81 -13.77 -10.18
N GLN A 151 14.99 -12.74 -11.01
CA GLN A 151 15.37 -12.94 -12.42
C GLN A 151 16.85 -13.32 -12.60
N LYS A 152 17.72 -13.00 -11.65
CA LYS A 152 19.09 -13.47 -11.62
C LYS A 152 19.17 -14.97 -11.36
N GLU A 153 18.34 -15.49 -10.46
CA GLU A 153 18.27 -16.89 -10.10
C GLU A 153 17.49 -17.72 -11.13
N THR A 154 16.39 -17.16 -11.62
CA THR A 154 15.52 -17.78 -12.63
C THR A 154 15.19 -16.75 -13.72
N PRO A 155 15.96 -16.72 -14.81
CA PRO A 155 15.69 -15.84 -15.95
C PRO A 155 14.26 -16.05 -16.47
N ASN A 156 13.59 -14.94 -16.82
CA ASN A 156 12.21 -14.91 -17.32
C ASN A 156 11.09 -15.23 -16.32
N HIS A 157 11.42 -15.46 -15.05
CA HIS A 157 10.41 -15.70 -14.02
C HIS A 157 9.35 -14.58 -13.99
N LEU A 158 8.06 -14.94 -14.08
CA LEU A 158 6.95 -14.00 -14.25
C LEU A 158 6.83 -13.00 -13.10
N PHE A 159 7.15 -13.40 -11.85
CA PHE A 159 7.10 -12.49 -10.71
C PHE A 159 8.09 -11.32 -10.83
N GLY A 160 9.24 -11.52 -11.45
CA GLY A 160 10.19 -10.44 -11.68
C GLY A 160 9.59 -9.33 -12.57
N TYR A 161 8.91 -9.70 -13.62
CA TYR A 161 8.23 -8.73 -14.51
C TYR A 161 7.00 -8.11 -13.85
N LEU A 162 6.21 -8.91 -13.12
CA LEU A 162 5.05 -8.42 -12.39
C LEU A 162 5.45 -7.36 -11.35
N ILE A 163 6.45 -7.64 -10.52
CA ILE A 163 6.95 -6.69 -9.51
C ILE A 163 7.44 -5.40 -10.17
N ARG A 164 8.22 -5.49 -11.25
CA ARG A 164 8.71 -4.31 -11.97
C ARG A 164 7.57 -3.50 -12.58
N GLY A 165 6.57 -4.17 -13.14
CA GLY A 165 5.38 -3.51 -13.67
C GLY A 165 4.59 -2.79 -12.60
N GLU A 166 4.31 -3.44 -11.46
CA GLU A 166 3.62 -2.83 -10.34
C GLU A 166 4.40 -1.64 -9.74
N ALA A 167 5.73 -1.73 -9.67
CA ALA A 167 6.58 -0.64 -9.23
C ALA A 167 6.56 0.55 -10.21
N ALA A 168 6.55 0.27 -11.51
CA ALA A 168 6.50 1.29 -12.56
C ALA A 168 5.13 1.99 -12.60
N ASP A 169 4.04 1.24 -12.47
CA ASP A 169 2.67 1.76 -12.42
C ASP A 169 2.50 2.74 -11.24
N ARG A 170 2.93 2.35 -10.04
CA ARG A 170 2.88 3.21 -8.84
C ARG A 170 3.77 4.46 -8.96
N ALA A 171 4.86 4.36 -9.71
CA ALA A 171 5.75 5.49 -10.00
C ALA A 171 5.26 6.35 -11.17
N ASN A 172 4.15 5.99 -11.85
CA ASN A 172 3.65 6.59 -13.09
C ASN A 172 4.71 6.58 -14.22
N ASP A 173 5.62 5.59 -14.22
CA ASP A 173 6.62 5.38 -15.27
C ASP A 173 6.05 4.47 -16.36
N LEU A 174 5.35 5.07 -17.31
CA LEU A 174 4.71 4.34 -18.41
C LEU A 174 5.71 3.62 -19.32
N ALA A 175 6.93 4.12 -19.45
CA ALA A 175 7.96 3.48 -20.27
C ALA A 175 8.45 2.18 -19.66
N ALA A 176 8.77 2.21 -18.35
CA ALA A 176 9.15 1.02 -17.59
C ALA A 176 7.98 0.02 -17.49
N LEU A 177 6.74 0.50 -17.28
CA LEU A 177 5.55 -0.34 -17.26
C LEU A 177 5.35 -1.09 -18.57
N ASN A 178 5.42 -0.40 -19.72
CA ASN A 178 5.31 -1.02 -21.02
C ASN A 178 6.43 -2.04 -21.29
N THR A 179 7.63 -1.76 -20.80
CA THR A 179 8.76 -2.70 -20.89
C THR A 179 8.48 -3.97 -20.10
N ALA A 180 7.99 -3.84 -18.85
CA ALA A 180 7.61 -4.98 -18.03
C ALA A 180 6.46 -5.79 -18.65
N TYR A 181 5.45 -5.14 -19.20
CA TYR A 181 4.33 -5.80 -19.88
C TYR A 181 4.77 -6.63 -21.07
N ARG A 182 5.61 -6.07 -21.95
CA ARG A 182 6.12 -6.82 -23.13
C ARG A 182 6.95 -8.03 -22.71
N ALA A 183 7.85 -7.87 -21.74
CA ALA A 183 8.67 -8.97 -21.24
C ALA A 183 7.82 -10.06 -20.59
N PHE A 184 6.83 -9.69 -19.80
CA PHE A 184 5.88 -10.61 -19.20
C PHE A 184 5.11 -11.40 -20.25
N LEU A 185 4.49 -10.73 -21.23
CA LEU A 185 3.72 -11.38 -22.28
C LEU A 185 4.57 -12.31 -23.13
N SER A 186 5.81 -11.94 -23.43
CA SER A 186 6.72 -12.78 -24.22
C SER A 186 7.16 -14.06 -23.51
N SER A 187 7.19 -14.05 -22.17
CA SER A 187 7.63 -15.18 -21.36
C SER A 187 6.46 -16.03 -20.84
N TYR A 188 5.23 -15.52 -20.88
CA TYR A 188 4.09 -16.06 -20.14
C TYR A 188 3.81 -17.52 -20.43
N ASP A 189 3.62 -17.88 -21.71
CA ASP A 189 3.22 -19.25 -22.08
C ASP A 189 4.34 -20.26 -21.80
N THR A 190 5.61 -19.86 -22.02
CA THR A 190 6.78 -20.70 -21.73
C THR A 190 6.93 -20.95 -20.23
N GLU A 191 6.80 -19.91 -19.42
CA GLU A 191 6.94 -20.01 -17.96
C GLU A 191 5.78 -20.78 -17.32
N LEU A 192 4.55 -20.64 -17.81
CA LEU A 192 3.43 -21.47 -17.34
C LEU A 192 3.65 -22.95 -17.66
N GLY A 193 4.28 -23.26 -18.79
CA GLY A 193 4.65 -24.62 -19.13
C GLY A 193 5.67 -25.26 -18.19
N ALA A 194 6.37 -24.48 -17.38
CA ALA A 194 7.28 -24.97 -16.32
C ALA A 194 6.54 -25.52 -15.09
N ASP A 195 5.20 -25.35 -15.01
CA ASP A 195 4.30 -25.84 -13.96
C ASP A 195 4.78 -25.55 -12.53
N ARG A 196 5.27 -24.31 -12.30
CA ARG A 196 5.75 -23.89 -11.00
C ARG A 196 4.59 -23.77 -10.01
N ILE A 197 4.79 -24.24 -8.77
CA ILE A 197 3.76 -24.23 -7.73
C ILE A 197 3.34 -22.80 -7.38
N GLU A 198 4.29 -21.88 -7.29
CA GLU A 198 4.05 -20.48 -6.99
C GLU A 198 3.18 -19.79 -8.05
N TYR A 199 3.21 -20.18 -9.30
CA TYR A 199 2.31 -19.64 -10.33
C TYR A 199 0.87 -20.09 -10.13
N ARG A 200 0.66 -21.32 -9.66
CA ARG A 200 -0.69 -21.83 -9.35
C ARG A 200 -1.28 -21.13 -8.13
N GLU A 201 -0.46 -20.86 -7.13
CA GLU A 201 -0.89 -20.15 -5.91
C GLU A 201 -1.22 -18.68 -6.20
N HIS A 202 -0.54 -18.07 -7.16
CA HIS A 202 -0.73 -16.67 -7.57
C HIS A 202 -1.39 -16.50 -8.94
N GLN A 203 -2.12 -17.49 -9.43
CA GLN A 203 -2.72 -17.47 -10.76
C GLN A 203 -3.54 -16.22 -11.01
N ARG A 204 -4.36 -15.80 -10.06
CA ARG A 204 -5.18 -14.60 -10.19
C ARG A 204 -4.34 -13.35 -10.43
N ALA A 205 -3.27 -13.16 -9.69
CA ALA A 205 -2.39 -11.99 -9.86
C ALA A 205 -1.72 -11.98 -11.23
N LEU A 206 -1.29 -13.15 -11.71
CA LEU A 206 -0.71 -13.31 -13.04
C LEU A 206 -1.73 -13.04 -14.16
N ASP A 207 -2.96 -13.54 -14.02
CA ASP A 207 -4.03 -13.33 -15.01
C ASP A 207 -4.49 -11.87 -15.06
N ASP A 208 -4.61 -11.21 -13.91
CA ASP A 208 -4.95 -9.78 -13.83
C ASP A 208 -3.85 -8.93 -14.47
N PHE A 209 -2.58 -9.23 -14.20
CA PHE A 209 -1.45 -8.54 -14.82
C PHE A 209 -1.40 -8.77 -16.33
N ARG A 210 -1.60 -10.01 -16.80
CA ARG A 210 -1.69 -10.37 -18.22
C ARG A 210 -2.79 -9.58 -18.93
N THR A 211 -3.96 -9.49 -18.31
CA THR A 211 -5.10 -8.76 -18.87
C THR A 211 -4.79 -7.29 -19.08
N ARG A 212 -4.18 -6.64 -18.06
CA ARG A 212 -3.75 -5.24 -18.15
C ARG A 212 -2.65 -5.06 -19.20
N ALA A 213 -1.69 -5.97 -19.27
CA ALA A 213 -0.61 -5.93 -20.23
C ALA A 213 -1.13 -6.01 -21.67
N ARG A 214 -2.03 -6.96 -21.98
CA ARG A 214 -2.65 -7.07 -23.30
C ARG A 214 -3.46 -5.84 -23.67
N ALA A 215 -4.30 -5.36 -22.77
CA ALA A 215 -5.10 -4.16 -23.00
C ALA A 215 -4.26 -2.91 -23.30
N THR A 216 -3.00 -2.88 -22.88
CA THR A 216 -2.09 -1.74 -23.06
C THR A 216 -1.22 -1.90 -24.32
N ILE A 217 -0.70 -3.10 -24.59
CA ILE A 217 0.30 -3.34 -25.62
C ILE A 217 -0.33 -3.68 -26.99
N GLU A 218 -1.53 -4.27 -27.01
CA GLU A 218 -2.21 -4.74 -28.23
C GLU A 218 -3.17 -3.69 -28.84
N LYS A 219 -3.12 -2.44 -28.35
CA LYS A 219 -3.84 -1.29 -28.94
C LYS A 219 -3.07 -0.68 -30.09
#